data_a33850bef0eb20bed02b280e3751096f
#
_entry.id   a33850bef0eb20bed02b280e3751096f
#
_cell.length_a   1.000
_cell.length_b   1.000
_cell.length_c   1.000
_cell.angle_alpha   90.00
_cell.angle_beta   90.00
_cell.angle_gamma   90.00
#
_symmetry.space_group_name_H-M   'P 1'
#
loop_
_entity.id
_entity.type
_entity.pdbx_description
1 polymer ?
#
loop_
_entity_poly.entity_id
_entity_poly.type
_entity_poly.pdbx_seq_one_letter_code
_entity_poly.pdbx_strand_id
1 'polypeptide(L)'
;MKRVSEQDKSSMAQAAMSFIVLMAVVSLFNDMTFEGASSILGAYETLLGMPTVWLTAISGAGALLGCSLRMLFGYLSDKTGKYWPFVLIGYEIDMISVPLLALVPENGWALAVVFILSEKLGKAIKKPAKSALVSFAAKQKGEGKSFALGEALDQIGACVGPLIVTAVFACTKSEPSLRQYHLAFLFLGVPALACLGLLITARIRYPKPENFERSERKEGIGRFKITPAFLVFCLGGAIFAMGFLDSFSLLNKDILIKGVIDEGYLPLLYSYAMFIDALSALFFGFLYDKIGFYSLAIATLLSAPYGFLVFGASTLWAIFVGLTSWGIGIGACESVLLSGVASLSSKENRARSYGFFELCYGLSAFGFSFLIAYLYEQSSLAISLFILLTIVASSILFIVAEVLHKAETPKPIKE
;
A
#
# COMPACT_ATOMS: atom_id res chain seq x y z
N MET A 1 -14.55 -30.04 -31.12
CA MET A 1 -13.58 -29.49 -30.13
C MET A 1 -12.22 -30.14 -30.39
N LYS A 2 -11.22 -29.42 -30.91
CA LYS A 2 -9.85 -29.95 -31.09
C LYS A 2 -9.24 -30.13 -29.70
N ARG A 3 -8.81 -31.36 -29.37
CA ARG A 3 -7.98 -31.64 -28.18
C ARG A 3 -6.69 -30.81 -28.31
N VAL A 4 -6.50 -29.83 -27.42
CA VAL A 4 -5.26 -29.06 -27.29
C VAL A 4 -4.19 -30.07 -26.89
N SER A 5 -3.06 -30.11 -27.60
CA SER A 5 -1.96 -31.04 -27.30
C SER A 5 -1.39 -30.71 -25.90
N GLU A 6 -0.83 -31.71 -25.20
CA GLU A 6 -0.16 -31.48 -23.90
C GLU A 6 1.01 -30.49 -24.05
N GLN A 7 1.63 -30.50 -25.22
CA GLN A 7 2.72 -29.60 -25.57
C GLN A 7 2.27 -28.13 -25.68
N ASP A 8 1.05 -27.86 -26.23
CA ASP A 8 0.47 -26.53 -26.28
C ASP A 8 0.07 -26.02 -24.89
N LYS A 9 -0.41 -26.90 -24.00
CA LYS A 9 -0.72 -26.55 -22.60
C LYS A 9 0.54 -26.17 -21.82
N SER A 10 1.63 -26.93 -22.01
CA SER A 10 2.90 -26.68 -21.37
C SER A 10 3.51 -25.34 -21.83
N SER A 11 3.48 -25.05 -23.12
CA SER A 11 4.01 -23.79 -23.68
C SER A 11 3.20 -22.57 -23.19
N MET A 12 1.87 -22.69 -23.11
CA MET A 12 1.00 -21.63 -22.61
C MET A 12 1.22 -21.37 -21.11
N ALA A 13 1.39 -22.41 -20.31
CA ALA A 13 1.70 -22.29 -18.89
C ALA A 13 3.09 -21.66 -18.65
N GLN A 14 4.06 -21.92 -19.50
CA GLN A 14 5.38 -21.28 -19.44
C GLN A 14 5.33 -19.82 -19.84
N ALA A 15 4.57 -19.47 -20.88
CA ALA A 15 4.34 -18.09 -21.30
C ALA A 15 3.62 -17.26 -20.20
N ALA A 16 2.60 -17.85 -19.55
CA ALA A 16 1.90 -17.24 -18.44
C ALA A 16 2.83 -16.96 -17.23
N MET A 17 3.70 -17.93 -16.88
CA MET A 17 4.68 -17.72 -15.81
C MET A 17 5.69 -16.61 -16.16
N SER A 18 6.18 -16.59 -17.40
CA SER A 18 7.09 -15.54 -17.86
C SER A 18 6.44 -14.15 -17.81
N PHE A 19 5.15 -14.06 -18.13
CA PHE A 19 4.39 -12.82 -17.98
C PHE A 19 4.26 -12.40 -16.51
N ILE A 20 3.93 -13.34 -15.61
CA ILE A 20 3.81 -13.08 -14.16
C ILE A 20 5.14 -12.57 -13.59
N VAL A 21 6.25 -13.27 -13.90
CA VAL A 21 7.59 -12.85 -13.45
C VAL A 21 7.94 -11.45 -13.99
N LEU A 22 7.64 -11.17 -15.26
CA LEU A 22 7.92 -9.85 -15.85
C LEU A 22 7.12 -8.76 -15.17
N MET A 23 5.82 -8.98 -14.90
CA MET A 23 4.97 -8.02 -14.17
C MET A 23 5.39 -7.85 -12.71
N ALA A 24 5.90 -8.90 -12.08
CA ALA A 24 6.45 -8.83 -10.73
C ALA A 24 7.75 -8.02 -10.68
N VAL A 25 8.62 -8.13 -11.69
CA VAL A 25 9.83 -7.29 -11.82
C VAL A 25 9.47 -5.83 -12.12
N VAL A 26 8.43 -5.59 -12.92
CA VAL A 26 7.86 -4.22 -13.11
C VAL A 26 7.44 -3.63 -11.77
N SER A 27 6.76 -4.41 -10.93
CA SER A 27 6.35 -3.97 -9.59
C SER A 27 7.54 -3.67 -8.68
N LEU A 28 8.55 -4.51 -8.68
CA LEU A 28 9.78 -4.28 -7.92
C LEU A 28 10.40 -2.89 -8.22
N PHE A 29 10.57 -2.56 -9.50
CA PHE A 29 11.12 -1.24 -9.88
C PHE A 29 10.16 -0.09 -9.58
N ASN A 30 8.86 -0.34 -9.66
CA ASN A 30 7.84 0.61 -9.23
C ASN A 30 7.99 0.95 -7.76
N ASP A 31 8.10 -0.07 -6.90
CA ASP A 31 8.16 0.14 -5.45
C ASP A 31 9.53 0.65 -5.02
N MET A 32 10.62 0.30 -5.70
CA MET A 32 11.90 0.99 -5.52
C MET A 32 11.78 2.50 -5.73
N THR A 33 11.01 2.93 -6.74
CA THR A 33 10.82 4.37 -7.03
C THR A 33 9.93 5.02 -5.98
N PHE A 34 8.79 4.43 -5.71
CA PHE A 34 7.78 4.98 -4.82
C PHE A 34 8.23 4.99 -3.36
N GLU A 35 8.69 3.88 -2.85
CA GLU A 35 9.09 3.76 -1.44
C GLU A 35 10.41 4.49 -1.17
N GLY A 36 11.29 4.57 -2.19
CA GLY A 36 12.42 5.45 -2.14
C GLY A 36 12.02 6.92 -1.94
N ALA A 37 11.04 7.41 -2.69
CA ALA A 37 10.51 8.76 -2.53
C ALA A 37 9.80 8.95 -1.19
N SER A 38 8.95 8.00 -0.79
CA SER A 38 8.20 8.02 0.48
C SER A 38 9.12 8.14 1.68
N SER A 39 10.32 7.57 1.62
CA SER A 39 11.31 7.59 2.70
C SER A 39 11.83 8.98 3.07
N ILE A 40 11.76 9.94 2.14
CA ILE A 40 12.25 11.32 2.32
C ILE A 40 11.17 12.38 2.15
N LEU A 41 9.95 11.97 1.78
CA LEU A 41 8.90 12.90 1.38
C LEU A 41 8.54 13.88 2.50
N GLY A 42 8.38 13.42 3.74
CA GLY A 42 8.00 14.28 4.86
C GLY A 42 9.06 15.31 5.23
N ALA A 43 10.36 14.96 5.15
CA ALA A 43 11.46 15.90 5.35
C ALA A 43 11.52 16.92 4.20
N TYR A 44 11.37 16.46 2.95
CA TYR A 44 11.29 17.31 1.76
C TYR A 44 10.12 18.30 1.82
N GLU A 45 8.92 17.84 2.16
CA GLU A 45 7.73 18.68 2.35
C GLU A 45 7.96 19.74 3.44
N THR A 46 8.63 19.35 4.52
CA THR A 46 9.00 20.26 5.61
C THR A 46 10.00 21.31 5.15
N LEU A 47 11.02 20.92 4.38
CA LEU A 47 12.01 21.82 3.81
C LEU A 47 11.39 22.83 2.82
N LEU A 48 10.37 22.44 2.07
CA LEU A 48 9.58 23.32 1.20
C LEU A 48 8.65 24.28 1.98
N GLY A 49 8.60 24.20 3.31
CA GLY A 49 7.73 25.04 4.13
C GLY A 49 6.25 24.62 4.09
N MET A 50 5.96 23.37 3.77
CA MET A 50 4.57 22.88 3.74
C MET A 50 3.97 22.83 5.15
N PRO A 51 2.79 23.46 5.36
CA PRO A 51 2.09 23.34 6.63
C PRO A 51 1.70 21.88 6.96
N THR A 52 1.75 21.50 8.25
CA THR A 52 1.43 20.12 8.71
C THR A 52 0.05 19.66 8.25
N VAL A 53 -0.92 20.54 8.21
CA VAL A 53 -2.29 20.25 7.74
C VAL A 53 -2.29 19.72 6.30
N TRP A 54 -1.48 20.29 5.41
CA TRP A 54 -1.39 19.83 4.04
C TRP A 54 -0.65 18.49 3.93
N LEU A 55 0.42 18.29 4.72
CA LEU A 55 1.17 17.05 4.77
C LEU A 55 0.27 15.85 5.15
N THR A 56 -0.54 15.99 6.19
CA THR A 56 -1.48 14.94 6.62
C THR A 56 -2.69 14.83 5.68
N ALA A 57 -3.22 15.96 5.19
CA ALA A 57 -4.35 15.97 4.26
C ALA A 57 -4.02 15.28 2.92
N ILE A 58 -2.80 15.43 2.40
CA ILE A 58 -2.35 14.75 1.17
C ILE A 58 -2.26 13.24 1.39
N SER A 59 -1.75 12.80 2.54
CA SER A 59 -1.72 11.38 2.90
C SER A 59 -3.14 10.79 2.95
N GLY A 60 -4.06 11.44 3.68
CA GLY A 60 -5.46 11.03 3.76
C GLY A 60 -6.19 11.14 2.41
N ALA A 61 -5.95 12.20 1.62
CA ALA A 61 -6.49 12.34 0.27
C ALA A 61 -5.98 11.22 -0.65
N GLY A 62 -4.71 10.83 -0.51
CA GLY A 62 -4.14 9.70 -1.24
C GLY A 62 -4.87 8.39 -0.95
N ALA A 63 -5.19 8.12 0.31
CA ALA A 63 -5.98 6.96 0.70
C ALA A 63 -7.39 7.01 0.09
N LEU A 64 -8.09 8.12 0.22
CA LEU A 64 -9.44 8.30 -0.32
C LEU A 64 -9.48 8.21 -1.86
N LEU A 65 -8.58 8.90 -2.56
CA LEU A 65 -8.47 8.85 -4.02
C LEU A 65 -8.11 7.43 -4.49
N GLY A 66 -7.15 6.79 -3.79
CA GLY A 66 -6.75 5.42 -4.06
C GLY A 66 -7.94 4.46 -4.02
N CYS A 67 -8.81 4.59 -3.02
CA CYS A 67 -9.98 3.74 -2.87
C CYS A 67 -11.09 4.07 -3.88
N SER A 68 -11.47 5.34 -3.97
CA SER A 68 -12.61 5.77 -4.80
C SER A 68 -12.34 5.63 -6.30
N LEU A 69 -11.18 6.09 -6.76
CA LEU A 69 -10.81 6.04 -8.18
C LEU A 69 -10.45 4.63 -8.63
N ARG A 70 -9.96 3.76 -7.74
CA ARG A 70 -9.70 2.35 -8.05
C ARG A 70 -10.97 1.61 -8.46
N MET A 71 -12.08 1.86 -7.77
CA MET A 71 -13.39 1.31 -8.18
C MET A 71 -13.81 1.82 -9.56
N LEU A 72 -13.68 3.12 -9.82
CA LEU A 72 -14.06 3.73 -11.09
C LEU A 72 -13.22 3.15 -12.26
N PHE A 73 -11.89 3.13 -12.12
CA PHE A 73 -11.01 2.63 -13.16
C PHE A 73 -11.08 1.10 -13.32
N GLY A 74 -11.35 0.36 -12.24
CA GLY A 74 -11.67 -1.06 -12.30
C GLY A 74 -12.93 -1.30 -13.14
N TYR A 75 -14.02 -0.59 -12.85
CA TYR A 75 -15.25 -0.68 -13.63
C TYR A 75 -15.04 -0.29 -15.11
N LEU A 76 -14.30 0.79 -15.39
CA LEU A 76 -14.03 1.24 -16.75
C LEU A 76 -13.15 0.25 -17.52
N SER A 77 -12.13 -0.32 -16.90
CA SER A 77 -11.27 -1.33 -17.53
C SER A 77 -12.05 -2.61 -17.85
N ASP A 78 -12.91 -3.06 -16.95
CA ASP A 78 -13.76 -4.23 -17.14
C ASP A 78 -14.83 -3.99 -18.22
N LYS A 79 -15.49 -2.84 -18.19
CA LYS A 79 -16.52 -2.48 -19.16
C LYS A 79 -15.96 -2.38 -20.58
N THR A 80 -14.75 -1.83 -20.73
CA THR A 80 -14.11 -1.67 -22.04
C THR A 80 -13.39 -2.93 -22.51
N GLY A 81 -13.04 -3.85 -21.59
CA GLY A 81 -12.18 -4.99 -21.87
C GLY A 81 -10.75 -4.64 -22.29
N LYS A 82 -10.34 -3.37 -22.10
CA LYS A 82 -9.03 -2.83 -22.52
C LYS A 82 -8.19 -2.52 -21.29
N TYR A 83 -7.50 -3.49 -20.74
CA TYR A 83 -6.70 -3.31 -19.51
C TYR A 83 -5.37 -2.58 -19.75
N TRP A 84 -4.67 -2.88 -20.85
CA TRP A 84 -3.36 -2.29 -21.14
C TRP A 84 -3.30 -0.77 -21.17
N PRO A 85 -4.26 -0.02 -21.76
CA PRO A 85 -4.25 1.44 -21.73
C PRO A 85 -4.23 2.00 -20.31
N PHE A 86 -5.05 1.43 -19.40
CA PHE A 86 -5.08 1.86 -17.99
C PHE A 86 -3.77 1.55 -17.27
N VAL A 87 -3.17 0.38 -17.56
CA VAL A 87 -1.89 0.01 -16.99
C VAL A 87 -0.80 0.97 -17.48
N LEU A 88 -0.68 1.22 -18.77
CA LEU A 88 0.35 2.10 -19.35
C LEU A 88 0.21 3.53 -18.83
N ILE A 89 -0.96 4.15 -18.97
CA ILE A 89 -1.21 5.54 -18.52
C ILE A 89 -0.97 5.67 -17.00
N GLY A 90 -1.47 4.71 -16.22
CA GLY A 90 -1.29 4.76 -14.76
C GLY A 90 0.18 4.64 -14.35
N TYR A 91 0.97 3.77 -14.98
CA TYR A 91 2.41 3.67 -14.72
C TYR A 91 3.19 4.89 -15.22
N GLU A 92 2.83 5.46 -16.39
CA GLU A 92 3.45 6.71 -16.87
C GLU A 92 3.26 7.84 -15.88
N ILE A 93 2.02 8.10 -15.45
CA ILE A 93 1.73 9.16 -14.48
C ILE A 93 2.49 8.91 -13.17
N ASP A 94 2.42 7.70 -12.63
CA ASP A 94 3.06 7.34 -11.36
C ASP A 94 4.59 7.49 -11.43
N MET A 95 5.24 6.87 -12.43
CA MET A 95 6.69 6.83 -12.54
C MET A 95 7.33 8.17 -12.95
N ILE A 96 6.60 9.03 -13.68
CA ILE A 96 7.09 10.36 -14.04
C ILE A 96 6.91 11.34 -12.88
N SER A 97 5.87 11.21 -12.08
CA SER A 97 5.58 12.13 -10.97
C SER A 97 6.72 12.21 -9.94
N VAL A 98 7.38 11.11 -9.63
CA VAL A 98 8.47 11.06 -8.64
C VAL A 98 9.70 11.86 -9.11
N PRO A 99 10.29 11.62 -10.29
CA PRO A 99 11.41 12.43 -10.78
C PRO A 99 11.07 13.92 -10.98
N LEU A 100 9.80 14.26 -11.27
CA LEU A 100 9.36 15.65 -11.40
C LEU A 100 9.42 16.43 -10.07
N LEU A 101 9.44 15.77 -8.92
CA LEU A 101 9.68 16.42 -7.63
C LEU A 101 11.05 17.10 -7.58
N ALA A 102 12.01 16.66 -8.39
CA ALA A 102 13.31 17.32 -8.53
C ALA A 102 13.25 18.72 -9.20
N LEU A 103 12.13 19.09 -9.82
CA LEU A 103 11.94 20.37 -10.50
C LEU A 103 11.19 21.40 -9.65
N VAL A 104 10.81 21.03 -8.43
CA VAL A 104 10.06 21.91 -7.53
C VAL A 104 11.00 22.97 -6.95
N PRO A 105 10.73 24.28 -7.12
CA PRO A 105 11.57 25.33 -6.58
C PRO A 105 11.43 25.46 -5.05
N GLU A 106 12.33 26.22 -4.43
CA GLU A 106 12.21 26.61 -3.03
C GLU A 106 10.84 27.27 -2.78
N ASN A 107 10.21 26.89 -1.66
CA ASN A 107 8.84 27.29 -1.31
C ASN A 107 7.74 26.82 -2.30
N GLY A 108 8.08 25.93 -3.24
CA GLY A 108 7.17 25.41 -4.26
C GLY A 108 6.27 24.26 -3.77
N TRP A 109 5.95 24.16 -2.49
CA TRP A 109 5.20 23.04 -1.93
C TRP A 109 3.87 22.77 -2.64
N ALA A 110 3.18 23.78 -3.16
CA ALA A 110 1.94 23.58 -3.92
C ALA A 110 2.15 22.77 -5.22
N LEU A 111 3.31 22.94 -5.88
CA LEU A 111 3.67 22.15 -7.04
C LEU A 111 4.04 20.71 -6.64
N ALA A 112 4.72 20.54 -5.49
CA ALA A 112 4.98 19.21 -4.94
C ALA A 112 3.67 18.46 -4.68
N VAL A 113 2.64 19.11 -4.12
CA VAL A 113 1.30 18.53 -3.93
C VAL A 113 0.73 18.00 -5.23
N VAL A 114 0.84 18.74 -6.33
CA VAL A 114 0.34 18.29 -7.64
C VAL A 114 1.03 16.99 -8.08
N PHE A 115 2.35 16.90 -7.94
CA PHE A 115 3.08 15.69 -8.33
C PHE A 115 2.77 14.50 -7.40
N ILE A 116 2.66 14.73 -6.09
CA ILE A 116 2.30 13.68 -5.12
C ILE A 116 0.88 13.16 -5.40
N LEU A 117 -0.08 14.04 -5.64
CA LEU A 117 -1.45 13.61 -5.98
C LEU A 117 -1.52 12.94 -7.35
N SER A 118 -0.69 13.35 -8.32
CA SER A 118 -0.58 12.69 -9.63
C SER A 118 -0.05 11.26 -9.48
N GLU A 119 0.94 11.05 -8.62
CA GLU A 119 1.44 9.71 -8.27
C GLU A 119 0.30 8.83 -7.72
N LYS A 120 -0.49 9.33 -6.74
CA LYS A 120 -1.64 8.61 -6.17
C LYS A 120 -2.70 8.29 -7.23
N LEU A 121 -2.96 9.24 -8.13
CA LEU A 121 -3.86 9.04 -9.28
C LEU A 121 -3.34 7.93 -10.21
N GLY A 122 -2.06 7.95 -10.58
CA GLY A 122 -1.42 6.92 -11.39
C GLY A 122 -1.60 5.52 -10.78
N LYS A 123 -1.38 5.39 -9.47
CA LYS A 123 -1.61 4.14 -8.73
C LYS A 123 -3.08 3.68 -8.78
N ALA A 124 -4.03 4.60 -8.59
CA ALA A 124 -5.45 4.28 -8.65
C ALA A 124 -5.90 3.79 -10.03
N ILE A 125 -5.34 4.34 -11.11
CA ILE A 125 -5.62 3.96 -12.49
C ILE A 125 -5.07 2.55 -12.80
N LYS A 126 -3.78 2.30 -12.48
CA LYS A 126 -3.09 1.08 -12.91
C LYS A 126 -3.45 -0.16 -12.10
N LYS A 127 -3.66 -0.02 -10.77
CA LYS A 127 -3.75 -1.16 -9.84
C LYS A 127 -4.84 -2.17 -10.20
N PRO A 128 -6.11 -1.80 -10.49
CA PRO A 128 -7.14 -2.76 -10.84
C PRO A 128 -6.87 -3.45 -12.18
N ALA A 129 -6.43 -2.70 -13.18
CA ALA A 129 -6.15 -3.25 -14.51
C ALA A 129 -4.92 -4.17 -14.49
N LYS A 130 -3.84 -3.83 -13.74
CA LYS A 130 -2.67 -4.72 -13.50
C LYS A 130 -3.11 -6.02 -12.87
N SER A 131 -3.91 -5.95 -11.79
CA SER A 131 -4.39 -7.14 -11.08
C SER A 131 -5.21 -8.04 -11.98
N ALA A 132 -6.07 -7.48 -12.84
CA ALA A 132 -6.82 -8.24 -13.83
C ALA A 132 -5.91 -8.96 -14.84
N LEU A 133 -4.92 -8.26 -15.42
CA LEU A 133 -3.96 -8.86 -16.36
C LEU A 133 -3.16 -10.01 -15.73
N VAL A 134 -2.70 -9.82 -14.49
CA VAL A 134 -1.95 -10.87 -13.76
C VAL A 134 -2.87 -12.05 -13.43
N SER A 135 -4.13 -11.81 -13.05
CA SER A 135 -5.07 -12.88 -12.70
C SER A 135 -5.36 -13.81 -13.88
N PHE A 136 -5.46 -13.29 -15.11
CA PHE A 136 -5.64 -14.14 -16.31
C PHE A 136 -4.49 -15.14 -16.48
N ALA A 137 -3.26 -14.73 -16.24
CA ALA A 137 -2.08 -15.62 -16.31
C ALA A 137 -1.99 -16.55 -15.09
N ALA A 138 -2.36 -16.07 -13.91
CA ALA A 138 -2.27 -16.79 -12.64
C ALA A 138 -3.13 -18.07 -12.61
N LYS A 139 -4.25 -18.08 -13.33
CA LYS A 139 -5.11 -19.27 -13.46
C LYS A 139 -4.41 -20.49 -14.07
N GLN A 140 -3.35 -20.29 -14.84
CA GLN A 140 -2.56 -21.40 -15.44
C GLN A 140 -1.60 -22.07 -14.45
N LYS A 141 -1.18 -21.40 -13.38
CA LYS A 141 -0.10 -21.86 -12.48
C LYS A 141 -0.48 -21.85 -10.99
N GLY A 142 -1.67 -21.38 -10.66
CA GLY A 142 -2.15 -21.20 -9.30
C GLY A 142 -2.04 -19.73 -8.87
N GLU A 143 -3.19 -19.17 -8.52
CA GLU A 143 -3.33 -17.73 -8.19
C GLU A 143 -2.46 -17.36 -6.98
N GLY A 144 -2.49 -18.16 -5.91
CA GLY A 144 -1.75 -17.87 -4.68
C GLY A 144 -0.24 -17.71 -4.89
N LYS A 145 0.40 -18.63 -5.63
CA LYS A 145 1.85 -18.57 -5.89
C LYS A 145 2.23 -17.39 -6.78
N SER A 146 1.37 -17.04 -7.72
CA SER A 146 1.60 -15.93 -8.66
C SER A 146 1.54 -14.58 -7.96
N PHE A 147 0.55 -14.36 -7.09
CA PHE A 147 0.44 -13.14 -6.30
C PHE A 147 1.51 -13.07 -5.21
N ALA A 148 1.85 -14.18 -4.55
CA ALA A 148 2.93 -14.22 -3.57
C ALA A 148 4.30 -13.84 -4.16
N LEU A 149 4.59 -14.24 -5.41
CA LEU A 149 5.81 -13.81 -6.10
C LEU A 149 5.82 -12.30 -6.34
N GLY A 150 4.67 -11.73 -6.76
CA GLY A 150 4.52 -10.29 -6.93
C GLY A 150 4.80 -9.55 -5.64
N GLU A 151 4.14 -9.95 -4.56
CA GLU A 151 4.28 -9.35 -3.23
C GLU A 151 5.71 -9.43 -2.70
N ALA A 152 6.38 -10.57 -2.87
CA ALA A 152 7.78 -10.72 -2.44
C ALA A 152 8.73 -9.76 -3.18
N LEU A 153 8.50 -9.51 -4.47
CA LEU A 153 9.30 -8.56 -5.24
C LEU A 153 8.94 -7.11 -4.91
N ASP A 154 7.66 -6.81 -4.66
CA ASP A 154 7.20 -5.50 -4.19
C ASP A 154 7.90 -5.14 -2.87
N GLN A 155 7.95 -6.06 -1.90
CA GLN A 155 8.64 -5.87 -0.61
C GLN A 155 10.16 -5.69 -0.75
N ILE A 156 10.81 -6.41 -1.67
CA ILE A 156 12.23 -6.19 -1.98
C ILE A 156 12.41 -4.77 -2.53
N GLY A 157 11.54 -4.32 -3.43
CA GLY A 157 11.54 -2.96 -3.95
C GLY A 157 11.39 -1.90 -2.87
N ALA A 158 10.45 -2.12 -1.94
CA ALA A 158 10.19 -1.23 -0.81
C ALA A 158 11.40 -1.08 0.13
N CYS A 159 12.17 -2.15 0.33
CA CYS A 159 13.41 -2.09 1.13
C CYS A 159 14.57 -1.44 0.36
N VAL A 160 14.72 -1.72 -0.93
CA VAL A 160 15.87 -1.28 -1.73
C VAL A 160 15.76 0.19 -2.16
N GLY A 161 14.56 0.68 -2.44
CA GLY A 161 14.32 2.07 -2.84
C GLY A 161 14.93 3.10 -1.88
N PRO A 162 14.62 3.06 -0.59
CA PRO A 162 15.21 3.94 0.41
C PRO A 162 16.74 3.81 0.53
N LEU A 163 17.30 2.61 0.30
CA LEU A 163 18.76 2.42 0.30
C LEU A 163 19.44 3.17 -0.87
N ILE A 164 18.78 3.28 -2.02
CA ILE A 164 19.27 4.13 -3.13
C ILE A 164 19.35 5.58 -2.67
N VAL A 165 18.31 6.09 -2.01
CA VAL A 165 18.28 7.46 -1.48
C VAL A 165 19.37 7.66 -0.43
N THR A 166 19.55 6.71 0.50
CA THR A 166 20.64 6.73 1.50
C THR A 166 22.01 6.83 0.81
N ALA A 167 22.24 6.05 -0.24
CA ALA A 167 23.49 6.09 -0.99
C ALA A 167 23.71 7.46 -1.68
N VAL A 168 22.68 8.06 -2.25
CA VAL A 168 22.76 9.41 -2.85
C VAL A 168 23.12 10.45 -1.76
N PHE A 169 22.48 10.39 -0.61
CA PHE A 169 22.76 11.30 0.51
C PHE A 169 24.21 11.13 1.02
N ALA A 170 24.67 9.90 1.18
CA ALA A 170 26.03 9.60 1.61
C ALA A 170 27.10 10.10 0.60
N CYS A 171 26.81 10.04 -0.71
CA CYS A 171 27.74 10.51 -1.75
C CYS A 171 27.81 12.03 -1.87
N THR A 172 26.76 12.74 -1.50
CA THR A 172 26.67 14.20 -1.68
C THR A 172 27.35 15.00 -0.58
N LYS A 173 27.64 14.39 0.60
CA LYS A 173 28.43 14.94 1.75
C LYS A 173 28.21 16.43 2.08
N SER A 174 27.14 17.03 1.63
CA SER A 174 26.78 18.42 1.87
C SER A 174 25.74 18.49 2.99
N GLU A 175 25.64 19.65 3.63
CA GLU A 175 24.54 19.92 4.54
C GLU A 175 23.19 19.63 3.88
N PRO A 176 22.16 19.15 4.62
CA PRO A 176 20.85 18.88 4.07
C PRO A 176 20.34 20.08 3.28
N SER A 177 20.14 19.91 2.00
CA SER A 177 19.75 20.99 1.08
C SER A 177 18.75 20.50 0.06
N LEU A 178 17.90 21.38 -0.43
CA LEU A 178 16.92 21.08 -1.48
C LEU A 178 17.57 20.35 -2.69
N ARG A 179 18.81 20.72 -3.04
CA ARG A 179 19.58 20.07 -4.11
C ARG A 179 19.77 18.57 -3.87
N GLN A 180 20.00 18.18 -2.62
CA GLN A 180 20.24 16.78 -2.24
C GLN A 180 18.97 15.94 -2.47
N TYR A 181 17.80 16.47 -2.08
CA TYR A 181 16.51 15.85 -2.38
C TYR A 181 16.24 15.77 -3.87
N HIS A 182 16.50 16.85 -4.62
CA HIS A 182 16.36 16.84 -6.08
C HIS A 182 17.21 15.76 -6.73
N LEU A 183 18.47 15.60 -6.30
CA LEU A 183 19.33 14.52 -6.78
C LEU A 183 18.75 13.15 -6.43
N ALA A 184 18.23 12.95 -5.22
CA ALA A 184 17.61 11.68 -4.83
C ALA A 184 16.41 11.35 -5.74
N PHE A 185 15.51 12.29 -5.97
CA PHE A 185 14.36 12.08 -6.88
C PHE A 185 14.82 11.82 -8.33
N LEU A 186 15.85 12.47 -8.81
CA LEU A 186 16.42 12.20 -10.14
C LEU A 186 17.02 10.78 -10.23
N PHE A 187 17.75 10.34 -9.20
CA PHE A 187 18.30 8.98 -9.18
C PHE A 187 17.21 7.91 -9.09
N LEU A 188 16.08 8.17 -8.40
CA LEU A 188 14.90 7.33 -8.46
C LEU A 188 14.24 7.28 -9.85
N GLY A 189 14.58 8.21 -10.73
CA GLY A 189 14.23 8.14 -12.15
C GLY A 189 14.86 6.93 -12.87
N VAL A 190 15.98 6.37 -12.37
CA VAL A 190 16.60 5.18 -12.98
C VAL A 190 15.69 3.95 -12.84
N PRO A 191 15.25 3.53 -11.63
CA PRO A 191 14.29 2.45 -11.51
C PRO A 191 12.94 2.78 -12.16
N ALA A 192 12.49 4.05 -12.16
CA ALA A 192 11.28 4.47 -12.87
C ALA A 192 11.36 4.20 -14.39
N LEU A 193 12.48 4.55 -15.02
CA LEU A 193 12.72 4.25 -16.45
C LEU A 193 12.83 2.76 -16.71
N ALA A 194 13.49 2.00 -15.83
CA ALA A 194 13.54 0.54 -15.93
C ALA A 194 12.14 -0.08 -15.85
N CYS A 195 11.31 0.39 -14.91
CA CYS A 195 9.90 0.01 -14.78
C CYS A 195 9.13 0.22 -16.08
N LEU A 196 9.19 1.42 -16.65
CA LEU A 196 8.49 1.76 -17.91
C LEU A 196 9.03 0.94 -19.11
N GLY A 197 10.34 0.74 -19.21
CA GLY A 197 10.95 -0.08 -20.27
C GLY A 197 10.52 -1.55 -20.20
N LEU A 198 10.49 -2.12 -19.01
CA LEU A 198 10.00 -3.49 -18.78
C LEU A 198 8.48 -3.61 -19.03
N LEU A 199 7.71 -2.59 -18.66
CA LEU A 199 6.27 -2.55 -18.92
C LEU A 199 5.97 -2.52 -20.42
N ILE A 200 6.69 -1.70 -21.20
CA ILE A 200 6.59 -1.66 -22.66
C ILE A 200 6.96 -3.02 -23.25
N THR A 201 8.03 -3.65 -22.75
CA THR A 201 8.44 -5.00 -23.14
C THR A 201 7.33 -6.02 -22.85
N ALA A 202 6.68 -5.94 -21.69
CA ALA A 202 5.55 -6.80 -21.32
C ALA A 202 4.38 -6.60 -22.29
N ARG A 203 4.06 -5.36 -22.64
CA ARG A 203 3.00 -5.03 -23.60
C ARG A 203 3.28 -5.57 -25.00
N ILE A 204 4.52 -5.45 -25.48
CA ILE A 204 4.92 -5.94 -26.81
C ILE A 204 4.89 -7.48 -26.85
N ARG A 205 5.43 -8.15 -25.83
CA ARG A 205 5.54 -9.60 -25.78
C ARG A 205 4.21 -10.29 -25.48
N TYR A 206 3.35 -9.66 -24.69
CA TYR A 206 2.06 -10.19 -24.25
C TYR A 206 0.92 -9.21 -24.53
N PRO A 207 0.58 -8.97 -25.81
CA PRO A 207 -0.43 -7.98 -26.17
C PRO A 207 -1.84 -8.33 -25.72
N LYS A 208 -2.15 -9.61 -25.47
CA LYS A 208 -3.48 -10.12 -25.09
C LYS A 208 -3.36 -11.16 -23.98
N PRO A 209 -3.05 -10.78 -22.73
CA PRO A 209 -2.95 -11.72 -21.62
C PRO A 209 -4.28 -12.42 -21.30
N GLU A 210 -5.42 -11.83 -21.73
CA GLU A 210 -6.75 -12.43 -21.60
C GLU A 210 -6.84 -13.81 -22.27
N ASN A 211 -5.99 -14.07 -23.25
CA ASN A 211 -5.92 -15.37 -23.93
C ASN A 211 -5.39 -16.52 -23.03
N PHE A 212 -4.76 -16.18 -21.90
CA PHE A 212 -4.37 -17.20 -20.91
C PHE A 212 -5.59 -17.80 -20.17
N GLU A 213 -6.73 -17.07 -20.14
CA GLU A 213 -7.96 -17.57 -19.56
C GLU A 213 -8.98 -17.95 -20.64
N ARG A 214 -9.46 -19.20 -20.61
CA ARG A 214 -10.53 -19.74 -21.48
C ARG A 214 -11.88 -19.87 -20.73
N SER A 215 -12.12 -19.15 -19.67
CA SER A 215 -13.33 -19.35 -18.88
C SER A 215 -14.48 -18.45 -19.34
N GLU A 216 -15.65 -19.02 -19.54
CA GLU A 216 -16.89 -18.28 -19.70
C GLU A 216 -17.19 -17.48 -18.42
N ARG A 217 -17.36 -16.18 -18.59
CA ARG A 217 -17.76 -15.24 -17.53
C ARG A 217 -19.19 -15.64 -17.08
N LYS A 218 -19.35 -16.30 -15.96
CA LYS A 218 -20.64 -16.46 -15.33
C LYS A 218 -20.99 -15.16 -14.60
N GLU A 219 -21.79 -14.34 -15.25
CA GLU A 219 -22.43 -13.19 -14.61
C GLU A 219 -23.57 -13.66 -13.74
N GLY A 220 -23.35 -13.73 -12.45
CA GLY A 220 -24.39 -13.82 -11.44
C GLY A 220 -24.28 -12.61 -10.51
N ILE A 221 -25.07 -11.56 -10.75
CA ILE A 221 -25.16 -10.44 -9.82
C ILE A 221 -25.97 -10.91 -8.60
N GLY A 222 -25.30 -11.48 -7.63
CA GLY A 222 -25.88 -11.83 -6.33
C GLY A 222 -26.36 -10.56 -5.59
N ARG A 223 -27.39 -10.69 -4.76
CA ARG A 223 -27.86 -9.58 -3.91
C ARG A 223 -26.80 -9.29 -2.85
N PHE A 224 -26.28 -8.05 -2.83
CA PHE A 224 -25.29 -7.63 -1.82
C PHE A 224 -25.94 -7.66 -0.43
N LYS A 225 -25.45 -8.55 0.43
CA LYS A 225 -25.88 -8.65 1.83
C LYS A 225 -24.74 -8.20 2.74
N ILE A 226 -25.02 -7.19 3.54
CA ILE A 226 -24.13 -6.75 4.61
C ILE A 226 -24.47 -7.54 5.85
N THR A 227 -23.53 -8.39 6.33
CA THR A 227 -23.69 -9.11 7.58
C THR A 227 -23.23 -8.25 8.76
N PRO A 228 -23.72 -8.49 9.99
CA PRO A 228 -23.24 -7.81 11.19
C PRO A 228 -21.73 -7.95 11.38
N ALA A 229 -21.16 -9.13 11.15
CA ALA A 229 -19.71 -9.35 11.22
C ALA A 229 -18.95 -8.47 10.23
N PHE A 230 -19.42 -8.38 8.97
CA PHE A 230 -18.81 -7.54 7.94
C PHE A 230 -18.88 -6.04 8.30
N LEU A 231 -20.03 -5.58 8.81
CA LEU A 231 -20.19 -4.18 9.21
C LEU A 231 -19.25 -3.80 10.36
N VAL A 232 -19.15 -4.65 11.40
CA VAL A 232 -18.26 -4.43 12.54
C VAL A 232 -16.80 -4.48 12.10
N PHE A 233 -16.44 -5.37 11.19
CA PHE A 233 -15.10 -5.42 10.59
C PHE A 233 -14.75 -4.15 9.82
N CYS A 234 -15.67 -3.64 8.99
CA CYS A 234 -15.49 -2.36 8.28
C CYS A 234 -15.35 -1.18 9.24
N LEU A 235 -16.13 -1.16 10.33
CA LEU A 235 -16.01 -0.14 11.37
C LEU A 235 -14.65 -0.23 12.08
N GLY A 236 -14.18 -1.44 12.38
CA GLY A 236 -12.84 -1.66 12.94
C GLY A 236 -11.74 -1.11 12.04
N GLY A 237 -11.78 -1.40 10.74
CA GLY A 237 -10.84 -0.86 9.76
C GLY A 237 -10.93 0.66 9.63
N ALA A 238 -12.13 1.24 9.63
CA ALA A 238 -12.33 2.69 9.59
C ALA A 238 -11.76 3.39 10.84
N ILE A 239 -11.99 2.84 12.03
CA ILE A 239 -11.43 3.39 13.29
C ILE A 239 -9.92 3.23 13.33
N PHE A 240 -9.38 2.13 12.81
CA PHE A 240 -7.93 1.98 12.64
C PHE A 240 -7.36 3.10 11.77
N ALA A 241 -7.96 3.35 10.61
CA ALA A 241 -7.55 4.41 9.69
C ALA A 241 -7.66 5.84 10.26
N MET A 242 -8.47 6.06 11.32
CA MET A 242 -8.53 7.36 12.01
C MET A 242 -7.22 7.74 12.69
N GLY A 243 -6.53 6.80 13.30
CA GLY A 243 -5.35 7.08 14.11
C GLY A 243 -4.07 6.45 13.60
N PHE A 244 -4.15 5.50 12.70
CA PHE A 244 -2.97 4.90 12.12
C PHE A 244 -2.49 5.72 10.92
N LEU A 245 -1.20 6.10 10.94
CA LEU A 245 -0.58 6.86 9.88
C LEU A 245 -0.02 5.89 8.81
N ASP A 246 -0.71 5.74 7.70
CA ASP A 246 -0.25 4.91 6.57
C ASP A 246 0.99 5.48 5.89
N SER A 247 1.20 6.79 6.02
CA SER A 247 2.31 7.49 5.41
C SER A 247 3.40 7.80 6.42
N PHE A 248 4.65 7.62 6.04
CA PHE A 248 5.81 7.96 6.84
C PHE A 248 6.04 9.48 6.97
N SER A 249 5.36 10.31 6.18
CA SER A 249 5.63 11.76 6.10
C SER A 249 5.60 12.48 7.43
N LEU A 250 4.58 12.25 8.27
CA LEU A 250 4.49 12.91 9.57
C LEU A 250 5.52 12.36 10.57
N LEU A 251 5.77 11.05 10.55
CA LEU A 251 6.81 10.42 11.37
C LEU A 251 8.20 10.96 10.98
N ASN A 252 8.48 11.02 9.69
CA ASN A 252 9.72 11.55 9.12
C ASN A 252 9.94 13.01 9.55
N LYS A 253 8.91 13.87 9.42
CA LYS A 253 8.94 15.25 9.88
C LYS A 253 9.26 15.36 11.38
N ASP A 254 8.61 14.56 12.21
CA ASP A 254 8.79 14.61 13.68
C ASP A 254 10.19 14.14 14.08
N ILE A 255 10.70 13.06 13.48
CA ILE A 255 12.05 12.56 13.72
C ILE A 255 13.10 13.59 13.31
N LEU A 256 12.90 14.26 12.16
CA LEU A 256 13.77 15.32 11.67
C LEU A 256 13.82 16.50 12.64
N ILE A 257 12.66 17.02 13.07
CA ILE A 257 12.57 18.19 13.96
C ILE A 257 13.24 17.90 15.32
N LYS A 258 13.13 16.68 15.81
CA LYS A 258 13.77 16.28 17.07
C LYS A 258 15.30 16.19 16.99
N GLY A 259 15.86 16.09 15.79
CA GLY A 259 17.31 16.03 15.58
C GLY A 259 17.98 14.82 16.26
N VAL A 260 17.26 13.72 16.48
CA VAL A 260 17.76 12.53 17.14
C VAL A 260 18.69 11.73 16.23
N ILE A 261 18.51 11.89 14.92
CA ILE A 261 19.30 11.25 13.87
C ILE A 261 19.57 12.23 12.75
N ASP A 262 20.73 12.09 12.12
CA ASP A 262 21.05 12.92 10.96
C ASP A 262 20.08 12.62 9.80
N GLU A 263 19.66 13.65 9.09
CA GLU A 263 18.70 13.60 8.00
C GLU A 263 19.06 12.56 6.94
N GLY A 264 20.34 12.38 6.66
CA GLY A 264 20.85 11.38 5.71
C GLY A 264 20.53 9.93 6.07
N TYR A 265 20.18 9.63 7.32
CA TYR A 265 19.79 8.29 7.77
C TYR A 265 18.28 8.06 7.82
N LEU A 266 17.45 9.07 7.56
CA LEU A 266 15.99 8.92 7.52
C LEU A 266 15.52 7.85 6.54
N PRO A 267 16.05 7.76 5.29
CA PRO A 267 15.68 6.70 4.38
C PRO A 267 16.05 5.30 4.89
N LEU A 268 17.14 5.19 5.63
CA LEU A 268 17.55 3.91 6.22
C LEU A 268 16.58 3.45 7.31
N LEU A 269 16.06 4.37 8.12
CA LEU A 269 15.00 4.08 9.09
C LEU A 269 13.73 3.59 8.41
N TYR A 270 13.38 4.20 7.29
CA TYR A 270 12.24 3.76 6.49
C TYR A 270 12.44 2.36 5.91
N SER A 271 13.63 2.09 5.33
CA SER A 271 13.98 0.75 4.85
C SER A 271 13.88 -0.30 5.96
N TYR A 272 14.31 0.04 7.16
CA TYR A 272 14.16 -0.81 8.35
C TYR A 272 12.68 -1.07 8.66
N ALA A 273 11.84 -0.04 8.65
CA ALA A 273 10.40 -0.19 8.91
C ALA A 273 9.72 -1.06 7.85
N MET A 274 10.07 -0.92 6.55
CA MET A 274 9.56 -1.76 5.47
C MET A 274 10.05 -3.21 5.57
N PHE A 275 11.24 -3.44 6.09
CA PHE A 275 11.71 -4.80 6.38
C PHE A 275 10.87 -5.46 7.49
N ILE A 276 10.54 -4.72 8.56
CA ILE A 276 9.63 -5.20 9.62
C ILE A 276 8.22 -5.44 9.07
N ASP A 277 7.72 -4.55 8.21
CA ASP A 277 6.46 -4.69 7.49
C ASP A 277 6.40 -6.02 6.72
N ALA A 278 7.38 -6.30 5.88
CA ALA A 278 7.46 -7.55 5.12
C ALA A 278 7.42 -8.80 6.02
N LEU A 279 8.18 -8.80 7.12
CA LEU A 279 8.16 -9.90 8.09
C LEU A 279 6.80 -10.04 8.79
N SER A 280 6.20 -8.90 9.14
CA SER A 280 4.89 -8.82 9.77
C SER A 280 3.79 -9.34 8.86
N ALA A 281 3.77 -8.92 7.59
CA ALA A 281 2.80 -9.37 6.59
C ALA A 281 2.81 -10.90 6.47
N LEU A 282 3.99 -11.50 6.37
CA LEU A 282 4.15 -12.96 6.32
C LEU A 282 3.66 -13.62 7.62
N PHE A 283 4.13 -13.14 8.77
CA PHE A 283 3.80 -13.75 10.07
C PHE A 283 2.30 -13.69 10.37
N PHE A 284 1.68 -12.51 10.22
CA PHE A 284 0.27 -12.32 10.53
C PHE A 284 -0.65 -12.92 9.46
N GLY A 285 -0.21 -13.04 8.21
CA GLY A 285 -0.89 -13.81 7.19
C GLY A 285 -1.00 -15.30 7.57
N PHE A 286 0.09 -15.93 8.01
CA PHE A 286 0.06 -17.31 8.54
C PHE A 286 -0.76 -17.43 9.82
N LEU A 287 -0.71 -16.43 10.68
CA LEU A 287 -1.46 -16.44 11.93
C LEU A 287 -2.97 -16.31 11.67
N TYR A 288 -3.35 -15.52 10.66
CA TYR A 288 -4.73 -15.35 10.23
C TYR A 288 -5.37 -16.69 9.82
N ASP A 289 -4.64 -17.53 9.09
CA ASP A 289 -5.13 -18.85 8.69
C ASP A 289 -5.46 -19.76 9.90
N LYS A 290 -4.84 -19.50 11.07
CA LYS A 290 -5.03 -20.30 12.28
C LYS A 290 -6.10 -19.72 13.21
N ILE A 291 -6.12 -18.42 13.41
CA ILE A 291 -6.93 -17.76 14.45
C ILE A 291 -7.89 -16.68 13.92
N GLY A 292 -7.96 -16.48 12.59
CA GLY A 292 -8.86 -15.48 11.96
C GLY A 292 -8.51 -14.05 12.36
N PHE A 293 -9.53 -13.22 12.61
CA PHE A 293 -9.36 -11.78 12.91
C PHE A 293 -8.70 -11.51 14.28
N TYR A 294 -8.55 -12.49 15.15
CA TYR A 294 -7.72 -12.33 16.35
C TYR A 294 -6.26 -12.02 16.00
N SER A 295 -5.75 -12.50 14.86
CA SER A 295 -4.42 -12.14 14.38
C SER A 295 -4.29 -10.64 14.14
N LEU A 296 -5.29 -10.04 13.50
CA LEU A 296 -5.34 -8.60 13.23
C LEU A 296 -5.46 -7.79 14.53
N ALA A 297 -6.29 -8.26 15.48
CA ALA A 297 -6.41 -7.63 16.79
C ALA A 297 -5.08 -7.63 17.56
N ILE A 298 -4.31 -8.71 17.51
CA ILE A 298 -2.98 -8.79 18.12
C ILE A 298 -2.02 -7.82 17.44
N ALA A 299 -1.98 -7.81 16.12
CA ALA A 299 -1.09 -6.94 15.35
C ALA A 299 -1.37 -5.46 15.61
N THR A 300 -2.64 -5.07 15.61
CA THR A 300 -3.03 -3.69 15.92
C THR A 300 -2.64 -3.30 17.35
N LEU A 301 -2.83 -4.17 18.35
CA LEU A 301 -2.35 -3.90 19.71
C LEU A 301 -0.83 -3.77 19.80
N LEU A 302 -0.07 -4.58 19.06
CA LEU A 302 1.39 -4.47 19.00
C LEU A 302 1.85 -3.17 18.30
N SER A 303 1.04 -2.62 17.41
CA SER A 303 1.32 -1.33 16.79
C SER A 303 1.00 -0.14 17.71
N ALA A 304 0.12 -0.29 18.70
CA ALA A 304 -0.36 0.82 19.55
C ALA A 304 0.72 1.70 20.20
N PRO A 305 1.90 1.17 20.64
CA PRO A 305 2.93 1.99 21.26
C PRO A 305 3.62 3.00 20.34
N TYR A 306 3.51 2.85 18.99
CA TYR A 306 4.31 3.68 18.08
C TYR A 306 4.09 5.19 18.28
N GLY A 307 2.88 5.61 18.59
CA GLY A 307 2.57 7.02 18.81
C GLY A 307 3.37 7.63 19.96
N PHE A 308 3.44 6.95 21.10
CA PHE A 308 4.22 7.40 22.25
C PHE A 308 5.73 7.30 22.01
N LEU A 309 6.17 6.27 21.30
CA LEU A 309 7.59 6.03 21.07
C LEU A 309 8.18 6.97 20.02
N VAL A 310 7.43 7.27 18.95
CA VAL A 310 7.88 8.19 17.91
C VAL A 310 7.64 9.65 18.34
N PHE A 311 6.41 10.02 18.68
CA PHE A 311 6.08 11.42 18.98
C PHE A 311 6.43 11.83 20.42
N GLY A 312 6.38 10.92 21.38
CA GLY A 312 6.59 11.20 22.81
C GLY A 312 8.03 11.14 23.27
N ALA A 313 8.90 10.38 22.61
CA ALA A 313 10.30 10.20 23.01
C ALA A 313 11.27 10.88 22.03
N SER A 314 12.48 11.17 22.55
CA SER A 314 13.56 11.79 21.78
C SER A 314 14.86 10.96 21.88
N THR A 315 14.72 9.64 21.88
CA THR A 315 15.86 8.71 21.93
C THR A 315 15.86 7.79 20.72
N LEU A 316 17.04 7.46 20.23
CA LEU A 316 17.19 6.59 19.05
C LEU A 316 16.51 5.22 19.26
N TRP A 317 16.62 4.62 20.43
CA TRP A 317 15.97 3.35 20.75
C TRP A 317 14.44 3.43 20.70
N ALA A 318 13.86 4.51 21.21
CA ALA A 318 12.41 4.69 21.15
C ALA A 318 11.93 4.82 19.70
N ILE A 319 12.68 5.51 18.84
CA ILE A 319 12.38 5.61 17.41
C ILE A 319 12.43 4.22 16.76
N PHE A 320 13.47 3.42 16.99
CA PHE A 320 13.56 2.06 16.43
C PHE A 320 12.41 1.17 16.89
N VAL A 321 12.10 1.13 18.19
CA VAL A 321 10.99 0.33 18.71
C VAL A 321 9.64 0.88 18.22
N GLY A 322 9.50 2.19 18.10
CA GLY A 322 8.31 2.84 17.55
C GLY A 322 8.09 2.48 16.08
N LEU A 323 9.12 2.53 15.26
CA LEU A 323 9.07 2.13 13.86
C LEU A 323 8.86 0.62 13.68
N THR A 324 9.39 -0.21 14.59
CA THR A 324 9.04 -1.65 14.65
C THR A 324 7.56 -1.83 14.88
N SER A 325 6.99 -1.13 15.87
CA SER A 325 5.55 -1.19 16.16
C SER A 325 4.71 -0.68 14.99
N TRP A 326 5.13 0.38 14.33
CA TRP A 326 4.48 0.93 13.14
C TRP A 326 4.54 -0.04 11.95
N GLY A 327 5.70 -0.61 11.64
CA GLY A 327 5.87 -1.61 10.57
C GLY A 327 5.03 -2.87 10.81
N ILE A 328 4.90 -3.33 12.07
CA ILE A 328 3.99 -4.43 12.42
C ILE A 328 2.55 -4.09 12.03
N GLY A 329 2.10 -2.86 12.31
CA GLY A 329 0.76 -2.41 11.97
C GLY A 329 0.49 -2.40 10.47
N ILE A 330 1.41 -1.87 9.65
CA ILE A 330 1.28 -1.82 8.19
C ILE A 330 1.21 -3.23 7.63
N GLY A 331 2.20 -4.08 7.88
CA GLY A 331 2.29 -5.41 7.28
C GLY A 331 1.11 -6.31 7.61
N ALA A 332 0.65 -6.26 8.86
CA ALA A 332 -0.54 -7.01 9.24
C ALA A 332 -1.81 -6.48 8.54
N CYS A 333 -1.94 -5.16 8.37
CA CYS A 333 -3.07 -4.57 7.67
C CYS A 333 -3.07 -4.92 6.18
N GLU A 334 -1.94 -4.82 5.50
CA GLU A 334 -1.84 -5.15 4.08
C GLU A 334 -2.19 -6.60 3.79
N SER A 335 -1.76 -7.54 4.65
CA SER A 335 -2.01 -8.97 4.45
C SER A 335 -3.39 -9.42 4.92
N VAL A 336 -3.87 -8.95 6.08
CA VAL A 336 -5.04 -9.50 6.76
C VAL A 336 -6.33 -8.74 6.47
N LEU A 337 -6.31 -7.40 6.31
CA LEU A 337 -7.55 -6.66 6.06
C LEU A 337 -8.27 -7.12 4.79
N LEU A 338 -7.54 -7.25 3.69
CA LEU A 338 -8.14 -7.72 2.43
C LEU A 338 -8.59 -9.17 2.51
N SER A 339 -7.83 -10.03 3.20
CA SER A 339 -8.21 -11.41 3.46
C SER A 339 -9.48 -11.50 4.31
N GLY A 340 -9.63 -10.61 5.31
CA GLY A 340 -10.81 -10.49 6.15
C GLY A 340 -12.06 -10.10 5.36
N VAL A 341 -11.97 -9.09 4.48
CA VAL A 341 -13.08 -8.73 3.58
C VAL A 341 -13.47 -9.89 2.69
N ALA A 342 -12.47 -10.65 2.17
CA ALA A 342 -12.75 -11.81 1.32
C ALA A 342 -13.51 -12.91 2.05
N SER A 343 -13.16 -13.19 3.32
CA SER A 343 -13.81 -14.25 4.11
C SER A 343 -15.23 -13.89 4.55
N LEU A 344 -15.50 -12.60 4.74
CA LEU A 344 -16.81 -12.07 5.14
C LEU A 344 -17.75 -11.82 3.95
N SER A 345 -17.31 -12.06 2.72
CA SER A 345 -18.08 -11.77 1.51
C SER A 345 -18.29 -13.00 0.64
N SER A 346 -19.48 -13.09 -0.01
CA SER A 346 -19.71 -14.11 -1.02
C SER A 346 -18.86 -13.84 -2.27
N LYS A 347 -18.53 -14.89 -3.04
CA LYS A 347 -17.70 -14.78 -4.25
C LYS A 347 -18.27 -13.78 -5.27
N GLU A 348 -19.61 -13.74 -5.41
CA GLU A 348 -20.33 -12.90 -6.34
C GLU A 348 -20.32 -11.41 -5.95
N ASN A 349 -20.21 -11.11 -4.64
CA ASN A 349 -20.25 -9.75 -4.10
C ASN A 349 -18.89 -9.23 -3.61
N ARG A 350 -17.82 -10.02 -3.77
CA ARG A 350 -16.49 -9.71 -3.22
C ARG A 350 -15.95 -8.36 -3.66
N ALA A 351 -16.09 -8.00 -4.93
CA ALA A 351 -15.64 -6.70 -5.44
C ALA A 351 -16.39 -5.52 -4.79
N ARG A 352 -17.70 -5.68 -4.55
CA ARG A 352 -18.51 -4.66 -3.85
C ARG A 352 -18.13 -4.54 -2.39
N SER A 353 -17.82 -5.67 -1.75
CA SER A 353 -17.36 -5.69 -0.34
C SER A 353 -16.02 -4.99 -0.19
N TYR A 354 -15.07 -5.24 -1.08
CA TYR A 354 -13.80 -4.50 -1.10
C TYR A 354 -14.02 -3.01 -1.30
N GLY A 355 -14.84 -2.62 -2.29
CA GLY A 355 -15.12 -1.22 -2.54
C GLY A 355 -15.79 -0.51 -1.36
N PHE A 356 -16.73 -1.17 -0.67
CA PHE A 356 -17.37 -0.62 0.52
C PHE A 356 -16.36 -0.46 1.68
N PHE A 357 -15.54 -1.49 1.95
CA PHE A 357 -14.51 -1.45 2.98
C PHE A 357 -13.48 -0.35 2.69
N GLU A 358 -12.93 -0.31 1.48
CA GLU A 358 -11.94 0.69 1.07
C GLU A 358 -12.50 2.11 1.14
N LEU A 359 -13.77 2.31 0.78
CA LEU A 359 -14.42 3.62 0.89
C LEU A 359 -14.54 4.07 2.35
N CYS A 360 -14.98 3.18 3.26
CA CYS A 360 -15.05 3.47 4.69
C CYS A 360 -13.65 3.81 5.25
N TYR A 361 -12.65 3.02 4.90
CA TYR A 361 -11.25 3.22 5.30
C TYR A 361 -10.72 4.57 4.80
N GLY A 362 -10.83 4.85 3.51
CA GLY A 362 -10.32 6.06 2.88
C GLY A 362 -11.03 7.35 3.35
N LEU A 363 -12.36 7.31 3.52
CA LEU A 363 -13.11 8.45 4.09
C LEU A 363 -12.67 8.74 5.52
N SER A 364 -12.42 7.70 6.30
CA SER A 364 -11.95 7.84 7.68
C SER A 364 -10.53 8.42 7.72
N ALA A 365 -9.59 7.87 6.97
CA ALA A 365 -8.23 8.37 6.88
C ALA A 365 -8.19 9.84 6.47
N PHE A 366 -8.94 10.22 5.43
CA PHE A 366 -9.01 11.61 4.97
C PHE A 366 -9.67 12.54 5.98
N GLY A 367 -10.84 12.16 6.51
CA GLY A 367 -11.60 13.01 7.44
C GLY A 367 -10.81 13.30 8.73
N PHE A 368 -10.08 12.32 9.24
CA PHE A 368 -9.30 12.47 10.48
C PHE A 368 -7.88 12.99 10.26
N SER A 369 -7.39 13.08 9.02
CA SER A 369 -6.08 13.67 8.74
C SER A 369 -5.94 15.11 9.26
N PHE A 370 -7.01 15.89 9.20
CA PHE A 370 -7.05 17.25 9.75
C PHE A 370 -6.99 17.27 11.29
N LEU A 371 -7.65 16.32 11.94
CA LEU A 371 -7.58 16.16 13.40
C LEU A 371 -6.19 15.72 13.84
N ILE A 372 -5.57 14.80 13.10
CA ILE A 372 -4.19 14.35 13.35
C ILE A 372 -3.23 15.54 13.30
N ALA A 373 -3.31 16.39 12.25
CA ALA A 373 -2.51 17.60 12.15
C ALA A 373 -2.71 18.54 13.34
N TYR A 374 -3.95 18.79 13.69
CA TYR A 374 -4.29 19.64 14.83
C TYR A 374 -3.73 19.09 16.15
N LEU A 375 -3.93 17.79 16.42
CA LEU A 375 -3.43 17.15 17.65
C LEU A 375 -1.90 17.14 17.71
N TYR A 376 -1.24 16.92 16.58
CA TYR A 376 0.22 16.98 16.49
C TYR A 376 0.77 18.35 16.86
N GLU A 377 0.12 19.43 16.39
CA GLU A 377 0.51 20.81 16.72
C GLU A 377 0.22 21.19 18.18
N GLN A 378 -0.77 20.54 18.83
CA GLN A 378 -1.09 20.79 20.24
C GLN A 378 -0.06 20.17 21.18
N SER A 379 0.17 18.87 21.06
CA SER A 379 1.18 18.17 21.86
C SER A 379 1.42 16.73 21.41
N SER A 380 2.65 16.25 21.62
CA SER A 380 3.00 14.84 21.39
C SER A 380 2.12 13.88 22.21
N LEU A 381 1.66 14.28 23.38
CA LEU A 381 0.78 13.47 24.22
C LEU A 381 -0.62 13.36 23.59
N ALA A 382 -1.17 14.44 23.04
CA ALA A 382 -2.50 14.47 22.46
C ALA A 382 -2.59 13.52 21.25
N ILE A 383 -1.64 13.62 20.32
CA ILE A 383 -1.61 12.72 19.16
C ILE A 383 -1.35 11.26 19.58
N SER A 384 -0.46 11.01 20.53
CA SER A 384 -0.14 9.66 21.00
C SER A 384 -1.34 8.99 21.68
N LEU A 385 -2.10 9.73 22.51
CA LEU A 385 -3.33 9.24 23.13
C LEU A 385 -4.42 8.96 22.08
N PHE A 386 -4.59 9.81 21.10
CA PHE A 386 -5.56 9.60 20.02
C PHE A 386 -5.23 8.32 19.24
N ILE A 387 -3.97 8.13 18.85
CA ILE A 387 -3.48 6.92 18.18
C ILE A 387 -3.76 5.67 19.04
N LEU A 388 -3.39 5.70 20.32
CA LEU A 388 -3.62 4.58 21.22
C LEU A 388 -5.10 4.22 21.32
N LEU A 389 -5.98 5.23 21.54
CA LEU A 389 -7.41 5.00 21.72
C LEU A 389 -8.07 4.42 20.46
N THR A 390 -7.73 4.94 19.29
CA THR A 390 -8.29 4.45 18.01
C THR A 390 -7.79 3.03 17.69
N ILE A 391 -6.53 2.73 17.93
CA ILE A 391 -5.96 1.39 17.72
C ILE A 391 -6.56 0.37 18.67
N VAL A 392 -6.71 0.70 19.96
CA VAL A 392 -7.35 -0.19 20.94
C VAL A 392 -8.82 -0.42 20.61
N ALA A 393 -9.56 0.62 20.25
CA ALA A 393 -10.95 0.49 19.82
C ALA A 393 -11.09 -0.38 18.58
N SER A 394 -10.23 -0.19 17.59
CA SER A 394 -10.16 -1.02 16.38
C SER A 394 -9.88 -2.49 16.71
N SER A 395 -8.90 -2.76 17.58
CA SER A 395 -8.58 -4.11 18.03
C SER A 395 -9.79 -4.83 18.69
N ILE A 396 -10.52 -4.12 19.54
CA ILE A 396 -11.75 -4.65 20.16
C ILE A 396 -12.78 -4.98 19.07
N LEU A 397 -12.96 -4.12 18.07
CA LEU A 397 -13.92 -4.38 16.99
C LEU A 397 -13.51 -5.57 16.11
N PHE A 398 -12.23 -5.80 15.86
CA PHE A 398 -11.79 -7.01 15.18
C PHE A 398 -12.05 -8.29 15.97
N ILE A 399 -11.90 -8.23 17.31
CA ILE A 399 -12.30 -9.34 18.19
C ILE A 399 -13.81 -9.60 18.09
N VAL A 400 -14.63 -8.55 18.16
CA VAL A 400 -16.09 -8.66 18.04
C VAL A 400 -16.49 -9.19 16.66
N ALA A 401 -15.84 -8.72 15.59
CA ALA A 401 -16.08 -9.20 14.23
C ALA A 401 -15.81 -10.72 14.12
N GLU A 402 -14.74 -11.23 14.74
CA GLU A 402 -14.43 -12.66 14.75
C GLU A 402 -15.49 -13.47 15.49
N VAL A 403 -15.95 -12.97 16.65
CA VAL A 403 -17.01 -13.64 17.43
C VAL A 403 -18.31 -13.71 16.63
N LEU A 404 -18.70 -12.62 15.99
CA LEU A 404 -19.89 -12.56 15.14
C LEU A 404 -19.74 -13.47 13.92
N HIS A 405 -18.59 -13.47 13.27
CA HIS A 405 -18.32 -14.32 12.11
C HIS A 405 -18.47 -15.81 12.45
N LYS A 406 -17.94 -16.23 13.59
CA LYS A 406 -18.10 -17.60 14.09
C LYS A 406 -19.55 -17.96 14.43
N ALA A 407 -20.34 -16.98 14.90
CA ALA A 407 -21.76 -17.18 15.19
C ALA A 407 -22.61 -17.28 13.91
N GLU A 408 -22.23 -16.53 12.85
CA GLU A 408 -22.92 -16.52 11.55
C GLU A 408 -22.59 -17.77 10.71
N THR A 409 -21.42 -18.39 10.93
CA THR A 409 -20.99 -19.58 10.19
C THR A 409 -21.52 -20.86 10.85
N PRO A 410 -22.39 -21.65 10.19
CA PRO A 410 -22.89 -22.89 10.77
C PRO A 410 -21.72 -23.83 11.12
N LYS A 411 -21.69 -24.37 12.35
CA LYS A 411 -20.73 -25.43 12.69
C LYS A 411 -20.93 -26.59 11.72
N PRO A 412 -19.87 -27.16 11.12
CA PRO A 412 -19.99 -28.38 10.36
C PRO A 412 -20.62 -29.45 11.29
N ILE A 413 -21.73 -30.02 10.83
CA ILE A 413 -22.35 -31.17 11.50
C ILE A 413 -21.26 -32.23 11.54
N LYS A 414 -20.77 -32.59 12.72
CA LYS A 414 -19.87 -33.73 12.89
C LYS A 414 -20.71 -34.97 12.56
N GLU A 415 -20.49 -35.53 11.36
CA GLU A 415 -20.88 -36.92 11.06
C GLU A 415 -20.01 -37.92 11.80
#